data_8d3c27684fa3c63bc55e19973adeffe8
#
_entry.id   8d3c27684fa3c63bc55e19973adeffe8
#
_cell.length_a   1.000
_cell.length_b   1.000
_cell.length_c   1.000
_cell.angle_alpha   90.00
_cell.angle_beta   90.00
_cell.angle_gamma   90.00
#
_symmetry.space_group_name_H-M   'P 1'
#
loop_
_entity.id
_entity.type
_entity.pdbx_description
1 polymer ?
#
loop_
_entity_poly.entity_id
_entity_poly.type
_entity_poly.pdbx_seq_one_letter_code
_entity_poly.pdbx_strand_id
1 'polypeptide(L)'
;MKKTENKSGKSGMQVMKKLMAFIGNYKIFLGLSIVLAAVTVILQLYIPILFGDAIDEVVAAHQVNFPEMWFYLKRIVFFTLVSALSAWIMNLINNRMTYRIVRDLRSQAIRHIQVLPLSYLDQHSSGDIVSRVIADTDILSDGLLLGFTQLFSGIVTIIVTLFFMFSKNVWITLLVICLTPLSFFVAKFISGRSFKMFQKQSETRGKQTALIDEMIGNQKVVKAFGYEEKASERFAEINKDLQKYSQQAVFYSSLTNPSTRFANNVIYAGVALVGAFMIPGGALTVGGLSVLLSYANQYMKPFNDISSVITEMQNALACAGRIFALLEEKEESADPAGTIDTVTGNVTIDDVAFSYDKEKKLIENFNLDVQPGMRVAIVGPTGCGKTTFINLLMRFYDVDAGKVCIDGKPIDKLSRHALRSCFGMVLQDTWIKQGTVRDNISFGKPDATEEEIINAAKEAHSWEFIKRLPKGLDTVLSEDSISQGQKQLLCITRVMLCLPPMLILDEATSSIDTRTELQVQEAFDKLMQGRTSFVVAHRLSTIRNASLILVMKDGKIIEQGRHEELLEKKGFYYNLYNSQFQAS
;
A
#
# COMPACT_ATOMS: atom_id res chain seq x y z
N MET A 1 -23.04 13.61 -14.34
CA MET A 1 -23.10 12.42 -13.48
C MET A 1 -23.23 11.09 -14.22
N LYS A 2 -24.03 10.92 -15.28
CA LYS A 2 -24.17 9.61 -15.99
C LYS A 2 -22.94 9.12 -16.80
N LYS A 3 -21.99 10.00 -17.16
CA LYS A 3 -20.76 9.60 -17.89
C LYS A 3 -19.65 9.05 -17.01
N THR A 4 -19.63 9.38 -15.71
CA THR A 4 -18.65 8.89 -14.72
C THR A 4 -19.00 7.50 -14.20
N GLU A 5 -20.30 7.18 -14.03
CA GLU A 5 -20.74 5.84 -13.59
C GLU A 5 -20.44 4.74 -14.62
N ASN A 6 -20.50 5.07 -15.93
CA ASN A 6 -20.27 4.08 -16.99
C ASN A 6 -18.77 3.76 -17.21
N LYS A 7 -17.84 4.65 -16.82
CA LYS A 7 -16.39 4.36 -16.78
C LYS A 7 -16.01 3.52 -15.56
N SER A 8 -16.63 3.77 -14.41
CA SER A 8 -16.41 3.01 -13.16
C SER A 8 -16.85 1.54 -13.31
N GLY A 9 -17.99 1.27 -13.94
CA GLY A 9 -18.49 -0.09 -14.14
C GLY A 9 -17.62 -0.96 -15.09
N LYS A 10 -17.06 -0.36 -16.16
CA LYS A 10 -16.13 -1.06 -17.05
C LYS A 10 -14.79 -1.37 -16.39
N SER A 11 -14.29 -0.46 -15.53
CA SER A 11 -13.08 -0.66 -14.74
C SER A 11 -13.26 -1.79 -13.71
N GLY A 12 -14.37 -1.82 -12.97
CA GLY A 12 -14.66 -2.86 -11.97
C GLY A 12 -14.78 -4.26 -12.59
N MET A 13 -15.38 -4.38 -13.78
CA MET A 13 -15.49 -5.67 -14.50
C MET A 13 -14.12 -6.20 -14.95
N GLN A 14 -13.21 -5.32 -15.37
CA GLN A 14 -11.84 -5.70 -15.74
C GLN A 14 -11.04 -6.17 -14.53
N VAL A 15 -11.14 -5.45 -13.40
CA VAL A 15 -10.51 -5.84 -12.13
C VAL A 15 -11.05 -7.20 -11.66
N MET A 16 -12.36 -7.41 -11.73
CA MET A 16 -12.97 -8.70 -11.39
C MET A 16 -12.42 -9.84 -12.27
N LYS A 17 -12.27 -9.62 -13.59
CA LYS A 17 -11.68 -10.63 -14.49
C LYS A 17 -10.23 -10.96 -14.12
N LYS A 18 -9.40 -9.95 -13.81
CA LYS A 18 -8.02 -10.15 -13.37
C LYS A 18 -7.96 -10.93 -12.05
N LEU A 19 -8.80 -10.53 -11.09
CA LEU A 19 -8.91 -11.23 -9.81
C LEU A 19 -9.34 -12.69 -10.00
N MET A 20 -10.35 -12.96 -10.83
CA MET A 20 -10.79 -14.32 -11.14
C MET A 20 -9.71 -15.13 -11.87
N ALA A 21 -8.94 -14.52 -12.76
CA ALA A 21 -7.79 -15.18 -13.40
C ALA A 21 -6.73 -15.57 -12.37
N PHE A 22 -6.45 -14.68 -11.40
CA PHE A 22 -5.51 -14.96 -10.31
C PHE A 22 -6.02 -16.08 -9.38
N ILE A 23 -7.32 -16.05 -9.02
CA ILE A 23 -8.00 -17.09 -8.25
C ILE A 23 -8.02 -18.42 -9.03
N GLY A 24 -7.95 -18.39 -10.36
CA GLY A 24 -7.92 -19.57 -11.21
C GLY A 24 -6.82 -20.58 -10.85
N ASN A 25 -5.73 -20.15 -10.24
CA ASN A 25 -4.70 -21.01 -9.68
C ASN A 25 -5.20 -21.88 -8.50
N TYR A 26 -6.33 -21.48 -7.88
CA TYR A 26 -6.95 -22.12 -6.72
C TYR A 26 -8.31 -22.77 -7.05
N LYS A 27 -8.62 -22.97 -8.34
CA LYS A 27 -9.93 -23.47 -8.83
C LYS A 27 -10.42 -24.75 -8.17
N ILE A 28 -9.51 -25.65 -7.78
CA ILE A 28 -9.87 -26.90 -7.09
C ILE A 28 -10.43 -26.61 -5.69
N PHE A 29 -9.79 -25.71 -4.93
CA PHE A 29 -10.27 -25.30 -3.61
C PHE A 29 -11.59 -24.53 -3.70
N LEU A 30 -11.74 -23.68 -4.72
CA LEU A 30 -13.00 -22.97 -4.97
C LEU A 30 -14.13 -23.95 -5.32
N GLY A 31 -13.89 -24.91 -6.21
CA GLY A 31 -14.87 -25.95 -6.56
C GLY A 31 -15.28 -26.77 -5.35
N LEU A 32 -14.31 -27.21 -4.53
CA LEU A 32 -14.58 -27.96 -3.30
C LEU A 32 -15.38 -27.13 -2.29
N SER A 33 -15.07 -25.83 -2.14
CA SER A 33 -15.83 -24.93 -1.28
C SER A 33 -17.29 -24.80 -1.72
N ILE A 34 -17.55 -24.65 -3.02
CA ILE A 34 -18.92 -24.56 -3.56
C ILE A 34 -19.69 -25.87 -3.32
N VAL A 35 -19.07 -27.02 -3.52
CA VAL A 35 -19.69 -28.32 -3.25
C VAL A 35 -20.02 -28.46 -1.76
N LEU A 36 -19.08 -28.12 -0.87
CA LEU A 36 -19.31 -28.17 0.58
C LEU A 36 -20.40 -27.17 1.03
N ALA A 37 -20.45 -25.99 0.40
CA ALA A 37 -21.54 -25.03 0.65
C ALA A 37 -22.90 -25.62 0.26
N ALA A 38 -22.99 -26.24 -0.91
CA ALA A 38 -24.23 -26.89 -1.36
C ALA A 38 -24.64 -28.03 -0.41
N VAL A 39 -23.71 -28.91 -0.04
CA VAL A 39 -23.98 -30.00 0.93
C VAL A 39 -24.45 -29.44 2.28
N THR A 40 -23.75 -28.43 2.80
CA THR A 40 -24.11 -27.79 4.07
C THR A 40 -25.54 -27.22 4.04
N VAL A 41 -25.89 -26.48 2.96
CA VAL A 41 -27.20 -25.86 2.80
C VAL A 41 -28.29 -26.93 2.64
N ILE A 42 -28.06 -27.96 1.80
CA ILE A 42 -29.05 -29.05 1.61
C ILE A 42 -29.32 -29.76 2.94
N LEU A 43 -28.29 -30.09 3.71
CA LEU A 43 -28.45 -30.72 5.02
C LEU A 43 -29.18 -29.82 6.00
N GLN A 44 -28.84 -28.53 6.05
CA GLN A 44 -29.52 -27.54 6.90
C GLN A 44 -31.01 -27.39 6.54
N LEU A 45 -31.38 -27.46 5.28
CA LEU A 45 -32.75 -27.37 4.81
C LEU A 45 -33.52 -28.69 4.95
N TYR A 46 -32.82 -29.82 5.06
CA TYR A 46 -33.45 -31.11 5.34
C TYR A 46 -33.87 -31.27 6.82
N ILE A 47 -33.15 -30.64 7.76
CA ILE A 47 -33.42 -30.68 9.18
C ILE A 47 -34.84 -30.20 9.52
N PRO A 48 -35.37 -29.05 9.02
CA PRO A 48 -36.76 -28.64 9.24
C PRO A 48 -37.81 -29.66 8.80
N ILE A 49 -37.56 -30.44 7.73
CA ILE A 49 -38.47 -31.52 7.30
C ILE A 49 -38.58 -32.57 8.40
N LEU A 50 -37.45 -33.03 8.92
CA LEU A 50 -37.42 -34.01 10.01
C LEU A 50 -38.06 -33.48 11.28
N PHE A 51 -37.94 -32.18 11.57
CA PHE A 51 -38.70 -31.54 12.65
C PHE A 51 -40.19 -31.54 12.41
N GLY A 52 -40.63 -31.22 11.19
CA GLY A 52 -42.05 -31.27 10.82
C GLY A 52 -42.64 -32.68 10.93
N ASP A 53 -41.91 -33.67 10.40
CA ASP A 53 -42.30 -35.07 10.49
C ASP A 53 -42.38 -35.55 11.96
N ALA A 54 -41.45 -35.12 12.83
CA ALA A 54 -41.50 -35.40 14.27
C ALA A 54 -42.67 -34.72 14.98
N ILE A 55 -43.07 -33.51 14.53
CA ILE A 55 -44.26 -32.81 15.06
C ILE A 55 -45.56 -33.54 14.66
N ASP A 56 -45.62 -34.06 13.45
CA ASP A 56 -46.81 -34.77 12.95
C ASP A 56 -47.01 -36.12 13.64
N GLU A 57 -45.99 -36.69 14.33
CA GLU A 57 -46.13 -37.87 15.21
C GLU A 57 -46.86 -37.55 16.56
N VAL A 58 -47.10 -36.24 16.84
CA VAL A 58 -47.88 -35.80 18.00
C VAL A 58 -49.30 -35.59 17.58
N VAL A 59 -50.13 -36.64 17.56
CA VAL A 59 -51.48 -36.64 16.99
C VAL A 59 -52.49 -35.96 17.91
N ALA A 60 -52.44 -36.24 19.23
CA ALA A 60 -53.33 -35.64 20.24
C ALA A 60 -52.69 -35.70 21.64
N ALA A 61 -53.33 -35.05 22.61
CA ALA A 61 -52.93 -35.14 24.00
C ALA A 61 -52.95 -36.62 24.45
N HIS A 62 -51.82 -37.09 24.98
CA HIS A 62 -51.59 -38.48 25.38
C HIS A 62 -51.44 -39.51 24.24
N GLN A 63 -51.41 -39.10 22.97
CA GLN A 63 -51.20 -39.99 21.80
C GLN A 63 -49.95 -39.56 21.05
N VAL A 64 -48.78 -39.79 21.67
CA VAL A 64 -47.44 -39.48 21.09
C VAL A 64 -46.73 -40.76 20.75
N ASN A 65 -46.31 -40.89 19.49
CA ASN A 65 -45.49 -42.03 19.03
C ASN A 65 -44.01 -41.80 19.37
N PHE A 66 -43.62 -42.06 20.63
CA PHE A 66 -42.25 -41.85 21.13
C PHE A 66 -41.17 -42.60 20.33
N PRO A 67 -41.37 -43.88 19.89
CA PRO A 67 -40.39 -44.57 19.10
C PRO A 67 -40.04 -43.88 17.78
N GLU A 68 -41.05 -43.42 17.01
CA GLU A 68 -40.87 -42.70 15.76
C GLU A 68 -40.27 -41.31 16.00
N MET A 69 -40.72 -40.59 17.02
CA MET A 69 -40.15 -39.32 17.39
C MET A 69 -38.67 -39.43 17.74
N TRP A 70 -38.23 -40.48 18.49
CA TRP A 70 -36.84 -40.74 18.77
C TRP A 70 -36.03 -41.05 17.51
N PHE A 71 -36.61 -41.72 16.52
CA PHE A 71 -35.96 -41.97 15.26
C PHE A 71 -35.68 -40.67 14.49
N TYR A 72 -36.63 -39.73 14.42
CA TYR A 72 -36.40 -38.43 13.80
C TYR A 72 -35.40 -37.59 14.57
N LEU A 73 -35.48 -37.56 15.90
CA LEU A 73 -34.51 -36.80 16.72
C LEU A 73 -33.04 -37.27 16.52
N LYS A 74 -32.79 -38.59 16.47
CA LYS A 74 -31.45 -39.14 16.17
C LYS A 74 -30.96 -38.69 14.81
N ARG A 75 -31.83 -38.69 13.79
CA ARG A 75 -31.52 -38.22 12.44
C ARG A 75 -31.20 -36.71 12.43
N ILE A 76 -31.97 -35.91 13.13
CA ILE A 76 -31.70 -34.47 13.28
C ILE A 76 -30.34 -34.22 13.86
N VAL A 77 -29.98 -34.90 14.95
CA VAL A 77 -28.65 -34.78 15.58
C VAL A 77 -27.56 -35.20 14.58
N PHE A 78 -27.73 -36.33 13.90
CA PHE A 78 -26.76 -36.82 12.92
C PHE A 78 -26.54 -35.80 11.78
N PHE A 79 -27.61 -35.33 11.11
CA PHE A 79 -27.50 -34.37 10.02
C PHE A 79 -26.98 -33.01 10.46
N THR A 80 -27.29 -32.58 11.69
CA THR A 80 -26.73 -31.37 12.28
C THR A 80 -25.22 -31.46 12.47
N LEU A 81 -24.73 -32.60 12.98
CA LEU A 81 -23.29 -32.83 13.15
C LEU A 81 -22.57 -32.87 11.79
N VAL A 82 -23.14 -33.58 10.79
CA VAL A 82 -22.56 -33.65 9.45
C VAL A 82 -22.55 -32.27 8.77
N SER A 83 -23.63 -31.49 8.91
CA SER A 83 -23.70 -30.14 8.39
C SER A 83 -22.67 -29.20 9.06
N ALA A 84 -22.53 -29.28 10.39
CA ALA A 84 -21.55 -28.51 11.14
C ALA A 84 -20.11 -28.87 10.72
N LEU A 85 -19.80 -30.16 10.52
CA LEU A 85 -18.50 -30.62 10.05
C LEU A 85 -18.23 -30.11 8.63
N SER A 86 -19.21 -30.22 7.72
CA SER A 86 -19.09 -29.70 6.35
C SER A 86 -18.83 -28.19 6.32
N ALA A 87 -19.57 -27.42 7.14
CA ALA A 87 -19.39 -25.99 7.27
C ALA A 87 -18.00 -25.63 7.83
N TRP A 88 -17.53 -26.38 8.82
CA TRP A 88 -16.21 -26.18 9.41
C TRP A 88 -15.09 -26.44 8.37
N ILE A 89 -15.15 -27.53 7.62
CA ILE A 89 -14.19 -27.86 6.55
C ILE A 89 -14.24 -26.78 5.47
N MET A 90 -15.42 -26.35 5.04
CA MET A 90 -15.60 -25.29 4.06
C MET A 90 -14.91 -23.99 4.51
N ASN A 91 -15.16 -23.56 5.74
CA ASN A 91 -14.53 -22.34 6.28
C ASN A 91 -13.01 -22.47 6.37
N LEU A 92 -12.49 -23.63 6.75
CA LEU A 92 -11.05 -23.91 6.78
C LEU A 92 -10.41 -23.79 5.39
N ILE A 93 -11.09 -24.31 4.37
CA ILE A 93 -10.64 -24.22 2.96
C ILE A 93 -10.68 -22.75 2.50
N ASN A 94 -11.78 -22.03 2.76
CA ASN A 94 -11.94 -20.64 2.37
C ASN A 94 -10.88 -19.75 3.01
N ASN A 95 -10.65 -19.89 4.31
CA ASN A 95 -9.61 -19.16 5.02
C ASN A 95 -8.22 -19.44 4.42
N ARG A 96 -7.88 -20.73 4.27
CA ARG A 96 -6.57 -21.12 3.72
C ARG A 96 -6.36 -20.64 2.28
N MET A 97 -7.40 -20.67 1.46
CA MET A 97 -7.38 -20.16 0.08
C MET A 97 -7.18 -18.64 0.07
N THR A 98 -7.98 -17.90 0.83
CA THR A 98 -7.91 -16.43 0.90
C THR A 98 -6.53 -15.95 1.35
N TYR A 99 -5.99 -16.48 2.45
CA TYR A 99 -4.68 -16.08 2.94
C TYR A 99 -3.53 -16.44 1.98
N ARG A 100 -3.64 -17.53 1.22
CA ARG A 100 -2.67 -17.85 0.17
C ARG A 100 -2.72 -16.86 -0.99
N ILE A 101 -3.92 -16.53 -1.47
CA ILE A 101 -4.14 -15.53 -2.52
C ILE A 101 -3.50 -14.20 -2.12
N VAL A 102 -3.81 -13.72 -0.91
CA VAL A 102 -3.30 -12.44 -0.40
C VAL A 102 -1.79 -12.46 -0.20
N ARG A 103 -1.25 -13.56 0.36
CA ARG A 103 0.21 -13.75 0.47
C ARG A 103 0.91 -13.65 -0.88
N ASP A 104 0.38 -14.32 -1.88
CA ASP A 104 1.00 -14.38 -3.21
C ASP A 104 0.90 -13.02 -3.93
N LEU A 105 -0.22 -12.30 -3.78
CA LEU A 105 -0.37 -10.93 -4.28
C LEU A 105 0.62 -9.98 -3.59
N ARG A 106 0.72 -10.05 -2.26
CA ARG A 106 1.65 -9.23 -1.49
C ARG A 106 3.10 -9.50 -1.86
N SER A 107 3.45 -10.78 -2.02
CA SER A 107 4.79 -11.19 -2.45
C SER A 107 5.12 -10.69 -3.87
N GLN A 108 4.16 -10.75 -4.79
CA GLN A 108 4.33 -10.22 -6.15
C GLN A 108 4.48 -8.69 -6.12
N ALA A 109 3.65 -7.99 -5.35
CA ALA A 109 3.73 -6.53 -5.22
C ALA A 109 5.09 -6.07 -4.68
N ILE A 110 5.60 -6.71 -3.61
CA ILE A 110 6.92 -6.41 -3.06
C ILE A 110 8.04 -6.66 -4.09
N ARG A 111 7.98 -7.78 -4.82
CA ARG A 111 8.98 -8.07 -5.87
C ARG A 111 8.91 -7.07 -7.00
N HIS A 112 7.70 -6.70 -7.42
CA HIS A 112 7.52 -5.74 -8.51
C HIS A 112 8.02 -4.34 -8.14
N ILE A 113 7.80 -3.89 -6.90
CA ILE A 113 8.34 -2.61 -6.40
C ILE A 113 9.87 -2.54 -6.54
N GLN A 114 10.59 -3.67 -6.38
CA GLN A 114 12.05 -3.69 -6.51
C GLN A 114 12.55 -3.51 -7.94
N VAL A 115 11.71 -3.70 -8.94
CA VAL A 115 12.03 -3.56 -10.37
C VAL A 115 11.36 -2.35 -11.02
N LEU A 116 10.62 -1.56 -10.26
CA LEU A 116 10.03 -0.32 -10.75
C LEU A 116 11.09 0.77 -10.92
N PRO A 117 10.94 1.64 -11.94
CA PRO A 117 11.83 2.79 -12.12
C PRO A 117 11.69 3.77 -10.94
N LEU A 118 12.76 4.46 -10.61
CA LEU A 118 12.77 5.45 -9.52
C LEU A 118 11.75 6.58 -9.77
N SER A 119 11.48 6.90 -11.04
CA SER A 119 10.45 7.87 -11.44
C SER A 119 9.06 7.55 -10.91
N TYR A 120 8.70 6.27 -10.78
CA TYR A 120 7.43 5.87 -10.18
C TYR A 120 7.43 6.13 -8.66
N LEU A 121 8.54 5.82 -7.98
CA LEU A 121 8.68 6.03 -6.54
C LEU A 121 8.68 7.52 -6.18
N ASP A 122 9.30 8.36 -7.00
CA ASP A 122 9.35 9.81 -6.80
C ASP A 122 7.99 10.50 -7.02
N GLN A 123 7.13 9.92 -7.89
CA GLN A 123 5.78 10.43 -8.16
C GLN A 123 4.73 9.98 -7.12
N HIS A 124 5.03 8.97 -6.31
CA HIS A 124 4.11 8.40 -5.33
C HIS A 124 4.70 8.48 -3.92
N SER A 125 3.89 8.87 -2.94
CA SER A 125 4.37 8.87 -1.56
C SER A 125 4.65 7.43 -1.07
N SER A 126 5.71 7.25 -0.29
CA SER A 126 6.03 5.95 0.32
C SER A 126 4.86 5.38 1.13
N GLY A 127 4.07 6.25 1.80
CA GLY A 127 2.87 5.87 2.53
C GLY A 127 1.77 5.30 1.64
N ASP A 128 1.56 5.84 0.42
CA ASP A 128 0.59 5.30 -0.54
C ASP A 128 1.00 3.91 -1.02
N ILE A 129 2.29 3.72 -1.37
CA ILE A 129 2.82 2.42 -1.81
C ILE A 129 2.70 1.37 -0.70
N VAL A 130 3.09 1.71 0.53
CA VAL A 130 2.96 0.82 1.71
C VAL A 130 1.50 0.49 1.98
N SER A 131 0.59 1.48 1.89
CA SER A 131 -0.85 1.27 2.05
C SER A 131 -1.42 0.29 1.03
N ARG A 132 -0.99 0.35 -0.23
CA ARG A 132 -1.41 -0.61 -1.28
C ARG A 132 -0.96 -2.04 -0.97
N VAL A 133 0.23 -2.23 -0.40
CA VAL A 133 0.77 -3.56 -0.08
C VAL A 133 0.17 -4.13 1.20
N ILE A 134 -0.14 -3.30 2.21
CA ILE A 134 -0.64 -3.73 3.51
C ILE A 134 -2.15 -3.57 3.59
N ALA A 135 -2.66 -2.34 3.67
CA ALA A 135 -4.06 -2.07 3.95
C ALA A 135 -5.00 -2.56 2.83
N ASP A 136 -4.65 -2.30 1.55
CA ASP A 136 -5.48 -2.73 0.44
C ASP A 136 -5.55 -4.26 0.31
N THR A 137 -4.45 -4.96 0.61
CA THR A 137 -4.44 -6.43 0.60
C THR A 137 -5.25 -7.02 1.74
N ASP A 138 -5.31 -6.36 2.91
CA ASP A 138 -6.13 -6.80 4.03
C ASP A 138 -7.63 -6.61 3.73
N ILE A 139 -8.02 -5.45 3.19
CA ILE A 139 -9.41 -5.20 2.74
C ILE A 139 -9.82 -6.20 1.65
N LEU A 140 -8.91 -6.52 0.72
CA LEU A 140 -9.14 -7.55 -0.29
C LEU A 140 -9.35 -8.93 0.34
N SER A 141 -8.57 -9.27 1.37
CA SER A 141 -8.71 -10.51 2.14
C SER A 141 -10.11 -10.64 2.73
N ASP A 142 -10.56 -9.61 3.43
CA ASP A 142 -11.87 -9.60 4.09
C ASP A 142 -13.01 -9.71 3.07
N GLY A 143 -12.95 -8.95 1.97
CA GLY A 143 -13.93 -9.03 0.91
C GLY A 143 -13.99 -10.39 0.19
N LEU A 144 -12.83 -11.02 -0.05
CA LEU A 144 -12.77 -12.37 -0.61
C LEU A 144 -13.37 -13.40 0.35
N LEU A 145 -13.02 -13.33 1.62
CA LEU A 145 -13.53 -14.25 2.64
C LEU A 145 -15.04 -14.16 2.76
N LEU A 146 -15.58 -12.93 2.85
CA LEU A 146 -17.03 -12.70 2.87
C LEU A 146 -17.71 -13.16 1.57
N GLY A 147 -17.07 -12.91 0.42
CA GLY A 147 -17.57 -13.37 -0.87
C GLY A 147 -17.66 -14.89 -0.95
N PHE A 148 -16.63 -15.62 -0.57
CA PHE A 148 -16.60 -17.08 -0.62
C PHE A 148 -17.52 -17.73 0.43
N THR A 149 -17.65 -17.13 1.63
CA THR A 149 -18.44 -17.75 2.71
C THR A 149 -19.92 -17.36 2.67
N GLN A 150 -20.23 -16.08 2.42
CA GLN A 150 -21.60 -15.58 2.52
C GLN A 150 -22.32 -15.46 1.18
N LEU A 151 -21.65 -14.96 0.14
CA LEU A 151 -22.31 -14.77 -1.16
C LEU A 151 -22.69 -16.10 -1.80
N PHE A 152 -21.74 -17.05 -1.87
CA PHE A 152 -22.01 -18.38 -2.46
C PHE A 152 -23.03 -19.16 -1.65
N SER A 153 -22.85 -19.22 -0.32
CA SER A 153 -23.82 -19.91 0.55
C SER A 153 -25.21 -19.26 0.48
N GLY A 154 -25.27 -17.92 0.44
CA GLY A 154 -26.51 -17.19 0.33
C GLY A 154 -27.28 -17.46 -0.95
N ILE A 155 -26.60 -17.46 -2.11
CA ILE A 155 -27.22 -17.78 -3.40
C ILE A 155 -27.72 -19.22 -3.41
N VAL A 156 -26.92 -20.17 -2.94
CA VAL A 156 -27.33 -21.59 -2.85
C VAL A 156 -28.52 -21.73 -1.90
N THR A 157 -28.50 -21.06 -0.75
CA THR A 157 -29.62 -21.08 0.21
C THR A 157 -30.92 -20.59 -0.43
N ILE A 158 -30.91 -19.45 -1.16
CA ILE A 158 -32.11 -18.94 -1.83
C ILE A 158 -32.67 -19.98 -2.83
N ILE A 159 -31.82 -20.51 -3.72
CA ILE A 159 -32.24 -21.43 -4.77
C ILE A 159 -32.80 -22.74 -4.17
N VAL A 160 -32.04 -23.34 -3.25
CA VAL A 160 -32.41 -24.63 -2.66
C VAL A 160 -33.63 -24.48 -1.75
N THR A 161 -33.74 -23.39 -0.97
CA THR A 161 -34.95 -23.14 -0.13
C THR A 161 -36.19 -23.01 -1.00
N LEU A 162 -36.13 -22.25 -2.10
CA LEU A 162 -37.27 -22.15 -3.03
C LEU A 162 -37.67 -23.52 -3.59
N PHE A 163 -36.70 -24.35 -3.99
CA PHE A 163 -36.98 -25.69 -4.47
C PHE A 163 -37.68 -26.54 -3.42
N PHE A 164 -37.23 -26.55 -2.17
CA PHE A 164 -37.85 -27.27 -1.08
C PHE A 164 -39.24 -26.70 -0.73
N MET A 165 -39.42 -25.39 -0.76
CA MET A 165 -40.74 -24.75 -0.53
C MET A 165 -41.74 -25.13 -1.61
N PHE A 166 -41.35 -25.10 -2.89
CA PHE A 166 -42.19 -25.52 -4.00
C PHE A 166 -42.62 -27.00 -3.89
N SER A 167 -41.73 -27.86 -3.40
CA SER A 167 -42.06 -29.27 -3.19
C SER A 167 -43.06 -29.53 -2.08
N LYS A 168 -43.17 -28.60 -1.13
CA LYS A 168 -44.12 -28.69 0.02
C LYS A 168 -45.48 -28.03 -0.29
N ASN A 169 -45.47 -26.76 -0.76
CA ASN A 169 -46.71 -26.07 -1.12
C ASN A 169 -46.46 -24.91 -2.08
N VAL A 170 -47.04 -24.97 -3.29
CA VAL A 170 -46.85 -23.96 -4.34
C VAL A 170 -47.46 -22.62 -3.96
N TRP A 171 -48.64 -22.57 -3.36
CA TRP A 171 -49.36 -21.33 -3.04
C TRP A 171 -48.65 -20.51 -1.97
N ILE A 172 -48.17 -21.17 -0.91
CA ILE A 172 -47.41 -20.48 0.15
C ILE A 172 -46.06 -20.00 -0.42
N THR A 173 -45.41 -20.76 -1.31
CA THR A 173 -44.16 -20.34 -1.95
C THR A 173 -44.37 -19.09 -2.81
N LEU A 174 -45.44 -19.04 -3.61
CA LEU A 174 -45.78 -17.86 -4.40
C LEU A 174 -46.07 -16.63 -3.50
N LEU A 175 -46.77 -16.83 -2.38
CA LEU A 175 -47.00 -15.76 -1.39
C LEU A 175 -45.65 -15.18 -0.90
N VAL A 176 -44.70 -16.02 -0.51
CA VAL A 176 -43.36 -15.59 -0.04
C VAL A 176 -42.63 -14.83 -1.14
N ILE A 177 -42.64 -15.33 -2.37
CA ILE A 177 -41.99 -14.65 -3.50
C ILE A 177 -42.65 -13.29 -3.77
N CYS A 178 -43.97 -13.19 -3.74
CA CYS A 178 -44.66 -11.92 -3.95
C CYS A 178 -44.43 -10.88 -2.84
N LEU A 179 -44.21 -11.31 -1.61
CA LEU A 179 -43.98 -10.42 -0.48
C LEU A 179 -42.47 -10.04 -0.32
N THR A 180 -41.55 -10.83 -0.86
CA THR A 180 -40.11 -10.58 -0.77
C THR A 180 -39.68 -9.19 -1.28
N PRO A 181 -40.21 -8.65 -2.41
CA PRO A 181 -39.86 -7.30 -2.86
C PRO A 181 -40.11 -6.21 -1.82
N LEU A 182 -41.11 -6.40 -0.91
CA LEU A 182 -41.37 -5.45 0.16
C LEU A 182 -40.16 -5.26 1.07
N SER A 183 -39.52 -6.36 1.51
CA SER A 183 -38.30 -6.32 2.30
C SER A 183 -37.15 -5.64 1.55
N PHE A 184 -37.04 -5.91 0.25
CA PHE A 184 -36.00 -5.31 -0.58
C PHE A 184 -36.18 -3.79 -0.74
N PHE A 185 -37.41 -3.32 -0.94
CA PHE A 185 -37.70 -1.88 -1.02
C PHE A 185 -37.38 -1.15 0.27
N VAL A 186 -37.76 -1.72 1.41
CA VAL A 186 -37.45 -1.17 2.74
C VAL A 186 -35.95 -1.09 2.97
N ALA A 187 -35.26 -2.19 2.72
CA ALA A 187 -33.81 -2.25 2.87
C ALA A 187 -33.09 -1.23 1.97
N LYS A 188 -33.46 -1.14 0.68
CA LYS A 188 -32.89 -0.20 -0.30
C LYS A 188 -33.12 1.27 0.09
N PHE A 189 -34.30 1.61 0.59
CA PHE A 189 -34.63 2.96 1.01
C PHE A 189 -33.76 3.40 2.20
N ILE A 190 -33.66 2.55 3.23
CA ILE A 190 -32.91 2.86 4.45
C ILE A 190 -31.40 2.89 4.13
N SER A 191 -30.88 1.86 3.41
CA SER A 191 -29.48 1.77 3.04
C SER A 191 -29.02 2.97 2.20
N GLY A 192 -29.85 3.45 1.26
CA GLY A 192 -29.53 4.63 0.47
C GLY A 192 -29.41 5.91 1.30
N ARG A 193 -30.19 6.06 2.36
CA ARG A 193 -30.09 7.18 3.31
C ARG A 193 -28.88 7.04 4.22
N SER A 194 -28.66 5.85 4.74
CA SER A 194 -27.49 5.51 5.57
C SER A 194 -26.17 5.78 4.83
N PHE A 195 -26.04 5.31 3.60
CA PHE A 195 -24.87 5.52 2.75
C PHE A 195 -24.51 7.00 2.57
N LYS A 196 -25.51 7.85 2.26
CA LYS A 196 -25.27 9.30 2.12
C LYS A 196 -24.75 9.94 3.40
N MET A 197 -25.21 9.47 4.55
CA MET A 197 -24.77 10.01 5.84
C MET A 197 -23.38 9.51 6.19
N PHE A 198 -23.06 8.24 5.93
CA PHE A 198 -21.70 7.71 6.09
C PHE A 198 -20.70 8.41 5.17
N GLN A 199 -21.07 8.73 3.93
CA GLN A 199 -20.22 9.50 3.03
C GLN A 199 -19.90 10.89 3.61
N LYS A 200 -20.93 11.63 4.08
CA LYS A 200 -20.72 12.94 4.71
C LYS A 200 -19.88 12.84 5.99
N GLN A 201 -20.11 11.81 6.80
CA GLN A 201 -19.30 11.52 7.98
C GLN A 201 -17.84 11.30 7.61
N SER A 202 -17.57 10.50 6.57
CA SER A 202 -16.21 10.22 6.10
C SER A 202 -15.50 11.48 5.58
N GLU A 203 -16.20 12.28 4.77
CA GLU A 203 -15.67 13.56 4.26
C GLU A 203 -15.34 14.53 5.42
N THR A 204 -16.24 14.63 6.42
CA THR A 204 -16.02 15.53 7.56
C THR A 204 -14.93 15.00 8.48
N ARG A 205 -14.83 13.68 8.68
CA ARG A 205 -13.72 13.04 9.41
C ARG A 205 -12.38 13.32 8.73
N GLY A 206 -12.32 13.26 7.39
CA GLY A 206 -11.11 13.63 6.63
C GLY A 206 -10.68 15.07 6.90
N LYS A 207 -11.62 16.02 6.94
CA LYS A 207 -11.33 17.43 7.30
C LYS A 207 -10.82 17.57 8.74
N GLN A 208 -11.41 16.82 9.67
CA GLN A 208 -10.99 16.80 11.08
C GLN A 208 -9.57 16.25 11.22
N THR A 209 -9.27 15.11 10.58
CA THR A 209 -7.94 14.51 10.60
C THR A 209 -6.90 15.45 10.01
N ALA A 210 -7.18 16.08 8.86
CA ALA A 210 -6.27 17.05 8.25
C ALA A 210 -5.97 18.26 9.18
N LEU A 211 -6.99 18.76 9.89
CA LEU A 211 -6.77 19.84 10.86
C LEU A 211 -5.92 19.36 12.06
N ILE A 212 -6.15 18.14 12.54
CA ILE A 212 -5.37 17.56 13.65
C ILE A 212 -3.91 17.42 13.24
N ASP A 213 -3.64 16.85 12.06
CA ASP A 213 -2.29 16.68 11.53
C ASP A 213 -1.59 18.03 11.36
N GLU A 214 -2.28 19.04 10.81
CA GLU A 214 -1.78 20.40 10.65
C GLU A 214 -1.41 21.02 12.00
N MET A 215 -2.29 20.94 13.00
CA MET A 215 -2.09 21.58 14.31
C MET A 215 -1.06 20.84 15.17
N ILE A 216 -1.08 19.50 15.18
CA ILE A 216 -0.11 18.69 15.95
C ILE A 216 1.27 18.75 15.30
N GLY A 217 1.36 18.60 13.97
CA GLY A 217 2.62 18.66 13.25
C GLY A 217 3.33 20.01 13.42
N ASN A 218 2.56 21.10 13.57
CA ASN A 218 3.08 22.44 13.76
C ASN A 218 2.86 22.98 15.18
N GLN A 219 2.79 22.13 16.21
CA GLN A 219 2.46 22.51 17.58
C GLN A 219 3.38 23.63 18.14
N LYS A 220 4.66 23.63 17.75
CA LYS A 220 5.59 24.69 18.14
C LYS A 220 5.16 26.07 17.59
N VAL A 221 4.68 26.10 16.35
CA VAL A 221 4.21 27.31 15.69
C VAL A 221 2.88 27.75 16.30
N VAL A 222 1.95 26.83 16.53
CA VAL A 222 0.66 27.10 17.19
C VAL A 222 0.89 27.79 18.53
N LYS A 223 1.82 27.26 19.36
CA LYS A 223 2.18 27.86 20.66
C LYS A 223 2.90 29.19 20.54
N ALA A 224 3.85 29.32 19.59
CA ALA A 224 4.62 30.55 19.42
C ALA A 224 3.74 31.73 19.01
N PHE A 225 2.64 31.52 18.32
CA PHE A 225 1.71 32.55 17.87
C PHE A 225 0.42 32.61 18.70
N GLY A 226 0.28 31.84 19.78
CA GLY A 226 -0.91 31.84 20.65
C GLY A 226 -2.20 31.47 19.89
N TYR A 227 -2.12 30.52 18.97
CA TYR A 227 -3.22 30.16 18.07
C TYR A 227 -4.13 29.03 18.63
N GLU A 228 -3.88 28.59 19.89
CA GLU A 228 -4.55 27.42 20.49
C GLU A 228 -6.07 27.58 20.56
N GLU A 229 -6.55 28.77 20.95
CA GLU A 229 -7.98 29.02 21.08
C GLU A 229 -8.69 28.96 19.72
N LYS A 230 -8.14 29.59 18.69
CA LYS A 230 -8.68 29.56 17.34
C LYS A 230 -8.62 28.15 16.72
N ALA A 231 -7.56 27.38 16.99
CA ALA A 231 -7.44 25.99 16.55
C ALA A 231 -8.53 25.15 17.21
N SER A 232 -8.79 25.36 18.51
CA SER A 232 -9.84 24.66 19.26
C SER A 232 -11.26 25.02 18.77
N GLU A 233 -11.51 26.29 18.47
CA GLU A 233 -12.80 26.74 17.90
C GLU A 233 -13.06 26.08 16.54
N ARG A 234 -12.06 26.10 15.65
CA ARG A 234 -12.15 25.46 14.32
C ARG A 234 -12.37 23.95 14.42
N PHE A 235 -11.68 23.30 15.38
CA PHE A 235 -11.89 21.89 15.67
C PHE A 235 -13.31 21.63 16.17
N ALA A 236 -13.83 22.45 17.09
CA ALA A 236 -15.16 22.30 17.65
C ALA A 236 -16.27 22.45 16.58
N GLU A 237 -16.10 23.36 15.62
CA GLU A 237 -17.03 23.52 14.48
C GLU A 237 -17.08 22.26 13.62
N ILE A 238 -15.92 21.74 13.18
CA ILE A 238 -15.85 20.51 12.38
C ILE A 238 -16.39 19.32 13.18
N ASN A 239 -16.06 19.23 14.47
CA ASN A 239 -16.52 18.16 15.35
C ASN A 239 -18.04 18.17 15.55
N LYS A 240 -18.67 19.33 15.60
CA LYS A 240 -20.14 19.49 15.66
C LYS A 240 -20.80 18.93 14.39
N ASP A 241 -20.27 19.24 13.23
CA ASP A 241 -20.75 18.70 11.96
C ASP A 241 -20.54 17.17 11.89
N LEU A 242 -19.37 16.69 12.32
CA LEU A 242 -19.07 15.27 12.41
C LEU A 242 -20.02 14.53 13.34
N GLN A 243 -20.32 15.11 14.51
CA GLN A 243 -21.31 14.58 15.46
C GLN A 243 -22.68 14.42 14.80
N LYS A 244 -23.15 15.46 14.10
CA LYS A 244 -24.44 15.46 13.41
C LYS A 244 -24.53 14.36 12.35
N TYR A 245 -23.52 14.26 11.49
CA TYR A 245 -23.49 13.25 10.43
C TYR A 245 -23.30 11.84 10.99
N SER A 246 -22.49 11.67 12.04
CA SER A 246 -22.29 10.40 12.73
C SER A 246 -23.58 9.91 13.37
N GLN A 247 -24.29 10.80 14.09
CA GLN A 247 -25.58 10.46 14.70
C GLN A 247 -26.62 10.04 13.67
N GLN A 248 -26.70 10.76 12.55
CA GLN A 248 -27.63 10.41 11.47
C GLN A 248 -27.24 9.11 10.77
N ALA A 249 -25.95 8.88 10.53
CA ALA A 249 -25.45 7.65 9.91
C ALA A 249 -25.78 6.43 10.79
N VAL A 250 -25.48 6.52 12.09
CA VAL A 250 -25.79 5.45 13.05
C VAL A 250 -27.30 5.25 13.19
N PHE A 251 -28.10 6.32 13.24
CA PHE A 251 -29.58 6.22 13.32
C PHE A 251 -30.13 5.45 12.12
N TYR A 252 -29.82 5.86 10.88
CA TYR A 252 -30.31 5.15 9.69
C TYR A 252 -29.76 3.72 9.59
N SER A 253 -28.51 3.50 9.95
CA SER A 253 -27.92 2.16 9.99
C SER A 253 -28.65 1.25 10.99
N SER A 254 -28.94 1.77 12.18
CA SER A 254 -29.65 1.03 13.24
C SER A 254 -31.08 0.69 12.88
N LEU A 255 -31.73 1.49 12.01
CA LEU A 255 -33.09 1.20 11.52
C LEU A 255 -33.13 0.01 10.55
N THR A 256 -32.02 -0.35 9.92
CA THR A 256 -31.98 -1.41 8.89
C THR A 256 -32.48 -2.74 9.45
N ASN A 257 -31.92 -3.21 10.57
CA ASN A 257 -32.25 -4.49 11.16
C ASN A 257 -33.69 -4.57 11.69
N PRO A 258 -34.22 -3.61 12.49
CA PRO A 258 -35.61 -3.63 12.91
C PRO A 258 -36.61 -3.60 11.75
N SER A 259 -36.35 -2.77 10.73
CA SER A 259 -37.23 -2.62 9.59
C SER A 259 -37.27 -3.86 8.69
N THR A 260 -36.12 -4.48 8.44
CA THR A 260 -36.09 -5.74 7.68
C THR A 260 -36.71 -6.89 8.49
N ARG A 261 -36.50 -6.95 9.81
CA ARG A 261 -37.16 -7.92 10.68
C ARG A 261 -38.67 -7.72 10.68
N PHE A 262 -39.15 -6.47 10.71
CA PHE A 262 -40.58 -6.20 10.62
C PHE A 262 -41.17 -6.71 9.30
N ALA A 263 -40.53 -6.41 8.15
CA ALA A 263 -40.95 -6.92 6.86
C ALA A 263 -40.94 -8.46 6.80
N ASN A 264 -39.90 -9.09 7.35
CA ASN A 264 -39.80 -10.55 7.43
C ASN A 264 -40.92 -11.15 8.33
N ASN A 265 -41.24 -10.50 9.43
CA ASN A 265 -42.32 -10.95 10.30
C ASN A 265 -43.71 -10.81 9.65
N VAL A 266 -43.93 -9.81 8.77
CA VAL A 266 -45.13 -9.71 7.94
C VAL A 266 -45.25 -10.91 6.99
N ILE A 267 -44.12 -11.30 6.34
CA ILE A 267 -44.09 -12.49 5.48
C ILE A 267 -44.39 -13.76 6.30
N TYR A 268 -43.71 -13.89 7.45
CA TYR A 268 -43.90 -15.01 8.38
C TYR A 268 -45.36 -15.13 8.85
N ALA A 269 -45.97 -14.01 9.24
CA ALA A 269 -47.38 -13.96 9.63
C ALA A 269 -48.31 -14.34 8.46
N GLY A 270 -48.02 -13.88 7.26
CA GLY A 270 -48.73 -14.28 6.04
C GLY A 270 -48.69 -15.79 5.79
N VAL A 271 -47.48 -16.39 5.89
CA VAL A 271 -47.33 -17.85 5.77
C VAL A 271 -48.08 -18.59 6.87
N ALA A 272 -48.01 -18.12 8.12
CA ALA A 272 -48.72 -18.72 9.25
C ALA A 272 -50.25 -18.68 9.06
N LEU A 273 -50.78 -17.53 8.64
CA LEU A 273 -52.21 -17.32 8.44
C LEU A 273 -52.73 -18.21 7.28
N VAL A 274 -52.11 -18.15 6.11
CA VAL A 274 -52.52 -18.95 4.94
C VAL A 274 -52.37 -20.45 5.23
N GLY A 275 -51.23 -20.84 5.84
CA GLY A 275 -50.99 -22.24 6.20
C GLY A 275 -52.00 -22.76 7.23
N ALA A 276 -52.37 -21.94 8.25
CA ALA A 276 -53.38 -22.33 9.24
C ALA A 276 -54.77 -22.56 8.60
N PHE A 277 -55.16 -21.76 7.60
CA PHE A 277 -56.38 -21.99 6.85
C PHE A 277 -56.36 -23.27 5.97
N MET A 278 -55.18 -23.75 5.60
CA MET A 278 -55.04 -24.95 4.76
C MET A 278 -55.04 -26.25 5.57
N ILE A 279 -54.80 -26.22 6.88
CA ILE A 279 -54.77 -27.40 7.76
C ILE A 279 -56.16 -28.06 7.88
N PRO A 280 -57.26 -27.36 8.19
CA PRO A 280 -58.59 -28.00 8.31
C PRO A 280 -59.06 -28.67 7.04
N GLY A 281 -58.60 -28.17 5.86
CA GLY A 281 -58.89 -28.77 4.55
C GLY A 281 -58.01 -29.97 4.18
N GLY A 282 -57.13 -30.40 5.05
CA GLY A 282 -56.21 -31.52 4.82
C GLY A 282 -55.13 -31.27 3.77
N ALA A 283 -55.00 -30.03 3.27
CA ALA A 283 -54.02 -29.65 2.28
C ALA A 283 -52.59 -29.43 2.85
N LEU A 284 -52.49 -29.31 4.19
CA LEU A 284 -51.22 -29.11 4.91
C LEU A 284 -51.32 -29.73 6.30
N THR A 285 -50.23 -30.32 6.81
CA THR A 285 -50.10 -30.78 8.20
C THR A 285 -49.56 -29.67 9.10
N VAL A 286 -49.68 -29.83 10.42
CA VAL A 286 -49.09 -28.89 11.40
C VAL A 286 -47.56 -28.90 11.28
N GLY A 287 -46.94 -30.07 11.13
CA GLY A 287 -45.52 -30.21 10.86
C GLY A 287 -45.11 -29.57 9.52
N GLY A 288 -45.93 -29.77 8.48
CA GLY A 288 -45.70 -29.14 7.17
C GLY A 288 -45.74 -27.59 7.25
N LEU A 289 -46.63 -27.02 8.04
CA LEU A 289 -46.64 -25.57 8.30
C LEU A 289 -45.36 -25.11 9.03
N SER A 290 -44.93 -25.86 10.05
CA SER A 290 -43.68 -25.58 10.78
C SER A 290 -42.46 -25.57 9.85
N VAL A 291 -42.38 -26.52 8.89
CA VAL A 291 -41.37 -26.56 7.85
C VAL A 291 -41.38 -25.31 6.98
N LEU A 292 -42.55 -24.91 6.47
CA LEU A 292 -42.70 -23.73 5.60
C LEU A 292 -42.35 -22.43 6.33
N LEU A 293 -42.69 -22.29 7.61
CA LEU A 293 -42.30 -21.16 8.46
C LEU A 293 -40.77 -21.10 8.65
N SER A 294 -40.13 -22.26 8.88
CA SER A 294 -38.67 -22.35 8.97
C SER A 294 -38.02 -21.94 7.67
N TYR A 295 -38.55 -22.43 6.52
CA TYR A 295 -38.04 -22.06 5.21
C TYR A 295 -38.20 -20.58 4.87
N ALA A 296 -39.36 -19.97 5.23
CA ALA A 296 -39.55 -18.54 5.04
C ALA A 296 -38.45 -17.74 5.75
N ASN A 297 -38.12 -18.10 6.99
CA ASN A 297 -37.05 -17.46 7.74
C ASN A 297 -35.65 -17.68 7.07
N GLN A 298 -35.36 -18.91 6.64
CA GLN A 298 -34.06 -19.23 6.00
C GLN A 298 -33.92 -18.57 4.63
N TYR A 299 -35.00 -18.46 3.86
CA TYR A 299 -35.03 -17.76 2.58
C TYR A 299 -34.76 -16.27 2.71
N MET A 300 -35.26 -15.62 3.78
CA MET A 300 -35.10 -14.18 3.98
C MET A 300 -33.75 -13.77 4.51
N LYS A 301 -33.03 -14.67 5.20
CA LYS A 301 -31.73 -14.37 5.83
C LYS A 301 -30.67 -13.88 4.84
N PRO A 302 -30.40 -14.53 3.69
CA PRO A 302 -29.40 -14.06 2.74
C PRO A 302 -29.66 -12.67 2.16
N PHE A 303 -30.91 -12.23 2.05
CA PHE A 303 -31.25 -10.90 1.54
C PHE A 303 -30.81 -9.78 2.50
N ASN A 304 -30.79 -10.05 3.81
CA ASN A 304 -30.28 -9.11 4.80
C ASN A 304 -28.74 -9.00 4.73
N ASP A 305 -28.05 -10.11 4.46
CA ASP A 305 -26.60 -10.20 4.45
C ASP A 305 -25.99 -9.72 3.11
N ILE A 306 -26.69 -9.91 1.99
CA ILE A 306 -26.22 -9.56 0.63
C ILE A 306 -25.81 -8.08 0.53
N SER A 307 -26.55 -7.17 1.16
CA SER A 307 -26.25 -5.73 1.06
C SER A 307 -24.88 -5.38 1.64
N SER A 308 -24.53 -5.94 2.80
CA SER A 308 -23.22 -5.73 3.43
C SER A 308 -22.11 -6.40 2.63
N VAL A 309 -22.33 -7.63 2.18
CA VAL A 309 -21.35 -8.38 1.36
C VAL A 309 -21.05 -7.67 0.04
N ILE A 310 -22.06 -7.12 -0.63
CA ILE A 310 -21.86 -6.34 -1.88
C ILE A 310 -20.99 -5.11 -1.60
N THR A 311 -21.22 -4.39 -0.51
CA THR A 311 -20.42 -3.22 -0.17
C THR A 311 -18.97 -3.59 0.11
N GLU A 312 -18.72 -4.62 0.92
CA GLU A 312 -17.35 -5.10 1.18
C GLU A 312 -16.66 -5.63 -0.08
N MET A 313 -17.40 -6.32 -0.95
CA MET A 313 -16.88 -6.77 -2.24
C MET A 313 -16.51 -5.59 -3.16
N GLN A 314 -17.30 -4.52 -3.17
CA GLN A 314 -16.97 -3.30 -3.92
C GLN A 314 -15.71 -2.62 -3.39
N ASN A 315 -15.56 -2.53 -2.07
CA ASN A 315 -14.34 -2.03 -1.42
C ASN A 315 -13.13 -2.90 -1.78
N ALA A 316 -13.27 -4.22 -1.66
CA ALA A 316 -12.23 -5.18 -2.02
C ALA A 316 -11.82 -5.08 -3.50
N LEU A 317 -12.78 -4.89 -4.41
CA LEU A 317 -12.51 -4.69 -5.85
C LEU A 317 -11.79 -3.36 -6.12
N ALA A 318 -12.13 -2.29 -5.40
CA ALA A 318 -11.42 -1.03 -5.52
C ALA A 318 -9.95 -1.16 -5.06
N CYS A 319 -9.72 -1.85 -3.93
CA CYS A 319 -8.38 -2.16 -3.43
C CYS A 319 -7.60 -3.07 -4.39
N ALA A 320 -8.23 -4.13 -4.90
CA ALA A 320 -7.64 -5.00 -5.93
C ALA A 320 -7.23 -4.20 -7.18
N GLY A 321 -8.05 -3.23 -7.58
CA GLY A 321 -7.74 -2.33 -8.71
C GLY A 321 -6.45 -1.54 -8.49
N ARG A 322 -6.22 -1.00 -7.29
CA ARG A 322 -4.98 -0.30 -6.94
C ARG A 322 -3.76 -1.22 -6.91
N ILE A 323 -3.94 -2.45 -6.38
CA ILE A 323 -2.87 -3.45 -6.35
C ILE A 323 -2.51 -3.89 -7.77
N PHE A 324 -3.49 -4.19 -8.63
CA PHE A 324 -3.22 -4.56 -10.02
C PHE A 324 -2.64 -3.40 -10.82
N ALA A 325 -3.04 -2.15 -10.57
CA ALA A 325 -2.41 -0.99 -11.19
C ALA A 325 -0.92 -0.91 -10.83
N LEU A 326 -0.55 -1.18 -9.57
CA LEU A 326 0.84 -1.28 -9.16
C LEU A 326 1.58 -2.43 -9.88
N LEU A 327 0.97 -3.62 -9.98
CA LEU A 327 1.57 -4.79 -10.63
C LEU A 327 1.69 -4.68 -12.15
N GLU A 328 0.94 -3.80 -12.78
CA GLU A 328 0.94 -3.57 -14.22
C GLU A 328 1.79 -2.35 -14.62
N GLU A 329 2.35 -1.65 -13.63
CA GLU A 329 3.24 -0.53 -13.89
C GLU A 329 4.47 -1.04 -14.64
N LYS A 330 4.96 -0.22 -15.55
CA LYS A 330 6.07 -0.59 -16.41
C LYS A 330 7.35 -0.75 -15.60
N GLU A 331 7.96 -1.92 -15.70
CA GLU A 331 9.26 -2.18 -15.10
C GLU A 331 10.35 -1.27 -15.68
N GLU A 332 11.41 -1.08 -14.93
CA GLU A 332 12.62 -0.39 -15.38
C GLU A 332 13.13 -1.02 -16.69
N SER A 333 13.74 -0.22 -17.56
CA SER A 333 14.28 -0.71 -18.84
C SER A 333 15.21 -1.92 -18.61
N ALA A 334 15.20 -2.89 -19.53
CA ALA A 334 16.01 -4.10 -19.41
C ALA A 334 17.49 -3.76 -19.12
N ASP A 335 18.08 -4.47 -18.15
CA ASP A 335 19.46 -4.24 -17.74
C ASP A 335 20.41 -4.92 -18.73
N PRO A 336 21.28 -4.17 -19.45
CA PRO A 336 22.27 -4.78 -20.35
C PRO A 336 23.27 -5.65 -19.60
N ALA A 337 23.87 -6.62 -20.28
CA ALA A 337 24.89 -7.48 -19.71
C ALA A 337 26.31 -6.88 -19.73
N GLY A 338 26.45 -5.60 -20.15
CA GLY A 338 27.77 -4.96 -20.26
C GLY A 338 28.46 -4.79 -18.90
N THR A 339 29.74 -5.08 -18.87
CA THR A 339 30.61 -4.92 -17.69
C THR A 339 31.71 -3.91 -17.97
N ILE A 340 32.33 -3.42 -16.90
CA ILE A 340 33.51 -2.57 -16.94
C ILE A 340 34.53 -3.13 -15.94
N ASP A 341 35.65 -3.65 -16.43
CA ASP A 341 36.60 -4.39 -15.60
C ASP A 341 37.60 -3.46 -14.89
N THR A 342 38.01 -2.38 -15.56
CA THR A 342 38.89 -1.36 -15.00
C THR A 342 38.32 0.02 -15.25
N VAL A 343 38.21 0.81 -14.19
CA VAL A 343 37.66 2.18 -14.26
C VAL A 343 38.76 3.17 -13.94
N THR A 344 39.10 4.00 -14.91
CA THR A 344 40.06 5.11 -14.75
C THR A 344 39.36 6.37 -14.24
N GLY A 345 38.07 6.51 -14.53
CA GLY A 345 37.25 7.61 -14.08
C GLY A 345 37.14 8.79 -15.05
N ASN A 346 37.37 8.56 -16.36
CA ASN A 346 37.02 9.54 -17.38
C ASN A 346 35.47 9.55 -17.59
N VAL A 347 34.86 10.72 -17.56
CA VAL A 347 33.42 10.88 -17.79
C VAL A 347 33.19 11.88 -18.90
N THR A 348 32.55 11.43 -19.99
CA THR A 348 32.15 12.29 -21.09
C THR A 348 30.63 12.33 -21.25
N ILE A 349 30.09 13.52 -21.48
CA ILE A 349 28.69 13.78 -21.69
C ILE A 349 28.54 14.59 -22.97
N ASP A 350 27.83 14.02 -23.94
CA ASP A 350 27.68 14.59 -25.29
C ASP A 350 26.20 14.88 -25.55
N ASP A 351 25.89 16.17 -25.69
CA ASP A 351 24.59 16.73 -26.09
C ASP A 351 23.39 16.10 -25.35
N VAL A 352 23.52 15.95 -24.03
CA VAL A 352 22.49 15.32 -23.21
C VAL A 352 21.31 16.26 -23.02
N ALA A 353 20.11 15.73 -23.25
CA ALA A 353 18.83 16.34 -22.90
C ALA A 353 18.05 15.42 -21.97
N PHE A 354 17.33 16.02 -21.02
CA PHE A 354 16.49 15.29 -20.06
C PHE A 354 15.37 16.16 -19.48
N SER A 355 14.22 15.55 -19.25
CA SER A 355 13.07 16.16 -18.62
C SER A 355 12.29 15.16 -17.76
N TYR A 356 11.96 15.52 -16.51
CA TYR A 356 11.05 14.70 -15.68
C TYR A 356 9.61 14.69 -16.24
N ASP A 357 9.21 15.83 -16.80
CA ASP A 357 7.94 16.01 -17.49
C ASP A 357 8.24 16.44 -18.93
N LYS A 358 7.74 15.72 -19.92
CA LYS A 358 7.98 15.96 -21.34
C LYS A 358 7.54 17.36 -21.81
N GLU A 359 6.66 18.01 -21.06
CA GLU A 359 6.20 19.38 -21.34
C GLU A 359 7.17 20.46 -20.81
N LYS A 360 8.05 20.09 -19.85
CA LYS A 360 8.99 21.04 -19.21
C LYS A 360 10.42 20.58 -19.39
N LYS A 361 11.08 21.13 -20.39
CA LYS A 361 12.51 20.88 -20.60
C LYS A 361 13.31 21.37 -19.41
N LEU A 362 14.18 20.49 -18.87
CA LEU A 362 15.01 20.80 -17.72
C LEU A 362 16.50 20.88 -18.08
N ILE A 363 17.03 19.89 -18.78
CA ILE A 363 18.42 19.85 -19.24
C ILE A 363 18.41 19.80 -20.76
N GLU A 364 19.19 20.67 -21.41
CA GLU A 364 19.36 20.73 -22.88
C GLU A 364 20.81 21.05 -23.23
N ASN A 365 21.30 20.39 -24.28
CA ASN A 365 22.64 20.61 -24.83
C ASN A 365 23.75 20.55 -23.76
N PHE A 366 23.65 19.59 -22.86
CA PHE A 366 24.56 19.45 -21.73
C PHE A 366 25.81 18.68 -22.19
N ASN A 367 26.95 19.36 -22.21
CA ASN A 367 28.25 18.82 -22.63
C ASN A 367 29.25 18.95 -21.51
N LEU A 368 30.00 17.87 -21.24
CA LEU A 368 31.02 17.83 -20.18
C LEU A 368 32.10 16.79 -20.51
N ASP A 369 33.37 17.13 -20.28
CA ASP A 369 34.48 16.22 -20.30
C ASP A 369 35.29 16.31 -19.00
N VAL A 370 35.36 15.20 -18.26
CA VAL A 370 36.02 15.10 -16.96
C VAL A 370 37.12 14.06 -17.04
N GLN A 371 38.37 14.50 -16.84
CA GLN A 371 39.54 13.62 -16.85
C GLN A 371 39.66 12.85 -15.51
N PRO A 372 40.32 11.68 -15.53
CA PRO A 372 40.58 10.88 -14.33
C PRO A 372 41.22 11.69 -13.19
N GLY A 373 40.71 11.50 -11.97
CA GLY A 373 41.20 12.15 -10.76
C GLY A 373 40.80 13.61 -10.58
N MET A 374 40.00 14.20 -11.49
CA MET A 374 39.50 15.56 -11.33
C MET A 374 38.47 15.65 -10.20
N ARG A 375 38.54 16.75 -9.45
CA ARG A 375 37.50 17.17 -8.52
C ARG A 375 36.58 18.19 -9.20
N VAL A 376 35.31 17.80 -9.45
CA VAL A 376 34.33 18.63 -10.14
C VAL A 376 33.36 19.17 -9.11
N ALA A 377 33.36 20.49 -8.88
CA ALA A 377 32.39 21.16 -8.04
C ALA A 377 31.18 21.62 -8.85
N ILE A 378 29.98 21.26 -8.43
CA ILE A 378 28.71 21.65 -9.07
C ILE A 378 28.09 22.75 -8.22
N VAL A 379 27.95 23.95 -8.77
CA VAL A 379 27.41 25.12 -8.08
C VAL A 379 26.25 25.71 -8.85
N GLY A 380 25.31 26.33 -8.14
CA GLY A 380 24.15 26.98 -8.74
C GLY A 380 22.98 27.10 -7.75
N PRO A 381 21.96 27.89 -8.07
CA PRO A 381 20.81 28.09 -7.20
C PRO A 381 20.03 26.78 -6.98
N THR A 382 19.15 26.77 -5.97
CA THR A 382 18.25 25.64 -5.73
C THR A 382 17.34 25.43 -6.95
N GLY A 383 17.15 24.17 -7.36
CA GLY A 383 16.32 23.82 -8.53
C GLY A 383 17.00 23.94 -9.90
N CYS A 384 18.30 24.31 -9.98
CA CYS A 384 19.00 24.45 -11.26
C CYS A 384 19.38 23.12 -11.94
N GLY A 385 19.09 21.95 -11.34
CA GLY A 385 19.35 20.63 -11.93
C GLY A 385 20.55 19.86 -11.38
N LYS A 386 21.19 20.28 -10.28
CA LYS A 386 22.35 19.59 -9.67
C LYS A 386 22.07 18.13 -9.33
N THR A 387 20.97 17.87 -8.61
CA THR A 387 20.53 16.51 -8.25
C THR A 387 20.13 15.71 -9.49
N THR A 388 19.51 16.37 -10.47
CA THR A 388 19.17 15.73 -11.76
C THR A 388 20.39 15.24 -12.49
N PHE A 389 21.47 16.04 -12.54
CA PHE A 389 22.74 15.63 -13.13
C PHE A 389 23.32 14.37 -12.46
N ILE A 390 23.28 14.32 -11.11
CA ILE A 390 23.70 13.13 -10.34
C ILE A 390 22.83 11.92 -10.68
N ASN A 391 21.52 12.10 -10.78
CA ASN A 391 20.58 11.03 -11.12
C ASN A 391 20.86 10.46 -12.52
N LEU A 392 21.28 11.29 -13.47
CA LEU A 392 21.66 10.85 -14.82
C LEU A 392 22.98 10.10 -14.81
N LEU A 393 24.00 10.54 -14.05
CA LEU A 393 25.27 9.82 -13.90
C LEU A 393 25.07 8.42 -13.33
N MET A 394 24.22 8.28 -12.32
CA MET A 394 23.90 7.00 -11.67
C MET A 394 22.88 6.16 -12.46
N ARG A 395 22.41 6.69 -13.60
CA ARG A 395 21.35 6.07 -14.39
C ARG A 395 20.15 5.67 -13.53
N PHE A 396 19.74 6.57 -12.62
CA PHE A 396 18.44 6.48 -11.95
C PHE A 396 17.30 6.90 -12.90
N TYR A 397 17.67 7.67 -13.92
CA TYR A 397 16.84 8.06 -15.05
C TYR A 397 17.66 7.90 -16.34
N ASP A 398 17.04 7.37 -17.39
CA ASP A 398 17.64 7.33 -18.72
C ASP A 398 17.52 8.73 -19.38
N VAL A 399 18.51 9.13 -20.16
CA VAL A 399 18.51 10.41 -20.89
C VAL A 399 17.49 10.39 -22.04
N ASP A 400 16.88 11.53 -22.36
CA ASP A 400 15.97 11.66 -23.50
C ASP A 400 16.73 11.72 -24.84
N ALA A 401 17.90 12.35 -24.84
CA ALA A 401 18.80 12.44 -25.99
C ALA A 401 20.26 12.59 -25.52
N GLY A 402 21.21 12.38 -26.44
CA GLY A 402 22.62 12.45 -26.14
C GLY A 402 23.19 11.17 -25.53
N LYS A 403 24.41 11.25 -24.98
CA LYS A 403 25.13 10.10 -24.40
C LYS A 403 25.92 10.51 -23.17
N VAL A 404 25.92 9.62 -22.16
CA VAL A 404 26.81 9.67 -21.02
C VAL A 404 27.74 8.47 -21.12
N CYS A 405 29.07 8.67 -21.07
CA CYS A 405 30.03 7.60 -21.16
C CYS A 405 30.99 7.62 -19.96
N ILE A 406 31.40 6.44 -19.51
CA ILE A 406 32.48 6.24 -18.54
C ILE A 406 33.59 5.46 -19.23
N ASP A 407 34.82 6.03 -19.23
CA ASP A 407 35.96 5.48 -19.93
C ASP A 407 35.66 5.08 -21.41
N GLY A 408 34.91 5.95 -22.11
CA GLY A 408 34.44 5.76 -23.49
C GLY A 408 33.31 4.74 -23.67
N LYS A 409 32.84 4.07 -22.62
CA LYS A 409 31.68 3.14 -22.68
C LYS A 409 30.39 3.87 -22.35
N PRO A 410 29.37 3.86 -23.22
CA PRO A 410 28.07 4.44 -22.92
C PRO A 410 27.41 3.72 -21.74
N ILE A 411 26.86 4.49 -20.77
CA ILE A 411 26.26 3.93 -19.56
C ILE A 411 24.98 3.13 -19.81
N ASP A 412 24.30 3.40 -20.93
CA ASP A 412 23.11 2.66 -21.36
C ASP A 412 23.44 1.23 -21.85
N LYS A 413 24.73 0.92 -22.11
CA LYS A 413 25.23 -0.40 -22.49
C LYS A 413 25.81 -1.18 -21.32
N LEU A 414 26.03 -0.54 -20.17
CA LEU A 414 26.51 -1.17 -18.95
C LEU A 414 25.34 -1.68 -18.12
N SER A 415 25.52 -2.79 -17.40
CA SER A 415 24.56 -3.17 -16.38
C SER A 415 24.55 -2.11 -15.27
N ARG A 416 23.35 -1.85 -14.69
CA ARG A 416 23.21 -0.87 -13.60
C ARG A 416 24.10 -1.22 -12.41
N HIS A 417 24.29 -2.51 -12.16
CA HIS A 417 25.19 -2.98 -11.11
C HIS A 417 26.64 -2.60 -11.43
N ALA A 418 27.12 -2.89 -12.63
CA ALA A 418 28.49 -2.54 -13.06
C ALA A 418 28.71 -1.02 -13.06
N LEU A 419 27.73 -0.24 -13.52
CA LEU A 419 27.78 1.22 -13.49
C LEU A 419 27.85 1.76 -12.05
N ARG A 420 26.89 1.34 -11.20
CA ARG A 420 26.75 1.86 -9.83
C ARG A 420 27.90 1.42 -8.92
N SER A 421 28.53 0.27 -9.18
CA SER A 421 29.73 -0.16 -8.45
C SER A 421 30.94 0.71 -8.71
N CYS A 422 30.94 1.49 -9.82
CA CYS A 422 32.03 2.45 -10.10
C CYS A 422 31.97 3.70 -9.21
N PHE A 423 30.82 3.96 -8.57
CA PHE A 423 30.58 5.16 -7.77
C PHE A 423 30.40 4.87 -6.28
N GLY A 424 31.03 5.67 -5.44
CA GLY A 424 30.67 5.83 -4.04
C GLY A 424 29.82 7.07 -3.87
N MET A 425 28.68 6.93 -3.17
CA MET A 425 27.72 8.02 -3.03
C MET A 425 27.49 8.38 -1.58
N VAL A 426 27.66 9.66 -1.22
CA VAL A 426 27.29 10.22 0.07
C VAL A 426 26.30 11.34 -0.20
N LEU A 427 25.04 11.10 0.18
CA LEU A 427 23.92 12.03 -0.02
C LEU A 427 23.76 12.99 1.16
N GLN A 428 23.04 14.08 0.91
CA GLN A 428 22.61 15.05 1.92
C GLN A 428 21.78 14.37 3.02
N ASP A 429 20.79 13.55 2.61
CA ASP A 429 19.98 12.75 3.53
C ASP A 429 20.72 11.46 3.86
N THR A 430 21.31 11.43 5.03
CA THR A 430 22.06 10.27 5.52
C THR A 430 21.11 9.18 6.01
N TRP A 431 21.02 8.09 5.25
CA TRP A 431 20.22 6.94 5.64
C TRP A 431 21.00 5.93 6.48
N ILE A 432 20.44 5.57 7.64
CA ILE A 432 20.95 4.54 8.53
C ILE A 432 19.96 3.38 8.58
N LYS A 433 20.45 2.19 8.22
CA LYS A 433 19.68 0.94 8.33
C LYS A 433 19.45 0.62 9.80
N GLN A 434 18.23 0.22 10.17
CA GLN A 434 17.97 -0.36 11.47
C GLN A 434 18.76 -1.68 11.60
N GLY A 435 19.77 -1.68 12.47
CA GLY A 435 20.73 -2.78 12.64
C GLY A 435 21.96 -2.31 13.40
N THR A 436 23.01 -3.12 13.45
CA THR A 436 24.25 -2.78 14.14
C THR A 436 25.06 -1.73 13.38
N VAL A 437 26.01 -1.07 14.06
CA VAL A 437 27.02 -0.22 13.40
C VAL A 437 27.77 -1.01 12.33
N ARG A 438 28.14 -2.25 12.65
CA ARG A 438 28.76 -3.20 11.71
C ARG A 438 27.94 -3.37 10.45
N ASP A 439 26.63 -3.70 10.57
CA ASP A 439 25.71 -3.87 9.44
C ASP A 439 25.60 -2.62 8.56
N ASN A 440 25.71 -1.46 9.18
CA ASN A 440 25.66 -0.17 8.47
C ASN A 440 26.93 0.12 7.68
N ILE A 441 28.10 -0.14 8.26
CA ILE A 441 29.38 0.10 7.59
C ILE A 441 29.61 -0.93 6.47
N SER A 442 29.35 -2.22 6.74
CA SER A 442 29.56 -3.31 5.78
C SER A 442 28.48 -3.42 4.71
N PHE A 443 27.51 -2.49 4.66
CA PHE A 443 26.37 -2.55 3.73
C PHE A 443 26.80 -2.71 2.25
N GLY A 444 27.88 -2.05 1.82
CA GLY A 444 28.42 -2.14 0.46
C GLY A 444 29.43 -3.29 0.26
N LYS A 445 29.97 -3.87 1.36
CA LYS A 445 30.95 -4.97 1.37
C LYS A 445 30.63 -5.93 2.51
N PRO A 446 29.64 -6.84 2.34
CA PRO A 446 29.17 -7.73 3.42
C PRO A 446 30.24 -8.66 3.98
N ASP A 447 31.23 -9.04 3.18
CA ASP A 447 32.32 -9.95 3.54
C ASP A 447 33.54 -9.23 4.17
N ALA A 448 33.40 -7.95 4.54
CA ALA A 448 34.48 -7.18 5.13
C ALA A 448 34.88 -7.75 6.50
N THR A 449 36.19 -7.88 6.72
CA THR A 449 36.72 -8.29 8.02
C THR A 449 36.54 -7.16 9.05
N GLU A 450 36.58 -7.52 10.33
CA GLU A 450 36.50 -6.53 11.40
C GLU A 450 37.65 -5.52 11.34
N GLU A 451 38.83 -5.98 10.96
CA GLU A 451 40.01 -5.12 10.80
C GLU A 451 39.81 -4.11 9.68
N GLU A 452 39.25 -4.51 8.53
CA GLU A 452 38.93 -3.61 7.42
C GLU A 452 37.90 -2.56 7.84
N ILE A 453 36.85 -2.96 8.61
CA ILE A 453 35.83 -2.07 9.14
C ILE A 453 36.44 -1.04 10.09
N ILE A 454 37.29 -1.49 11.04
CA ILE A 454 37.96 -0.60 12.00
C ILE A 454 38.91 0.37 11.28
N ASN A 455 39.67 -0.09 10.27
CA ASN A 455 40.56 0.76 9.51
C ASN A 455 39.81 1.82 8.72
N ALA A 456 38.73 1.44 8.02
CA ALA A 456 37.85 2.40 7.33
C ALA A 456 37.24 3.41 8.32
N ALA A 457 36.81 2.95 9.51
CA ALA A 457 36.26 3.82 10.54
C ALA A 457 37.28 4.81 11.11
N LYS A 458 38.54 4.40 11.27
CA LYS A 458 39.64 5.29 11.68
C LYS A 458 39.94 6.33 10.60
N GLU A 459 39.97 5.93 9.35
CA GLU A 459 40.23 6.83 8.22
C GLU A 459 39.14 7.86 8.02
N ALA A 460 37.87 7.47 8.27
CA ALA A 460 36.71 8.35 8.18
C ALA A 460 36.42 9.11 9.50
N HIS A 461 37.29 9.08 10.49
CA HIS A 461 37.12 9.70 11.83
C HIS A 461 35.89 9.21 12.61
N SER A 462 35.24 8.11 12.21
CA SER A 462 34.07 7.57 12.89
C SER A 462 34.42 6.65 14.07
N TRP A 463 35.65 6.08 14.12
CA TRP A 463 36.06 5.13 15.15
C TRP A 463 35.97 5.70 16.57
N GLU A 464 36.31 6.98 16.75
CA GLU A 464 36.34 7.63 18.06
C GLU A 464 34.97 7.68 18.75
N PHE A 465 33.88 7.88 18.01
CA PHE A 465 32.56 7.79 18.59
C PHE A 465 32.05 6.36 18.67
N ILE A 466 32.38 5.47 17.69
CA ILE A 466 31.94 4.08 17.69
C ILE A 466 32.43 3.35 18.94
N LYS A 467 33.69 3.51 19.32
CA LYS A 467 34.25 2.85 20.52
C LYS A 467 33.63 3.33 21.84
N ARG A 468 32.93 4.50 21.85
CA ARG A 468 32.21 5.03 23.01
C ARG A 468 30.79 4.51 23.10
N LEU A 469 30.27 3.87 22.07
CA LEU A 469 28.96 3.24 22.09
C LEU A 469 28.99 2.00 23.02
N PRO A 470 27.86 1.67 23.68
CA PRO A 470 27.81 0.62 24.72
C PRO A 470 28.33 -0.76 24.28
N LYS A 471 28.16 -1.10 22.98
CA LYS A 471 28.64 -2.37 22.38
C LYS A 471 29.57 -2.15 21.18
N GLY A 472 30.15 -0.94 21.03
CA GLY A 472 31.01 -0.64 19.89
C GLY A 472 30.35 -0.90 18.55
N LEU A 473 30.97 -1.71 17.68
CA LEU A 473 30.46 -2.11 16.36
C LEU A 473 29.13 -2.88 16.43
N ASP A 474 28.84 -3.57 17.52
CA ASP A 474 27.62 -4.36 17.67
C ASP A 474 26.47 -3.58 18.34
N THR A 475 26.64 -2.27 18.51
CA THR A 475 25.55 -1.38 18.97
C THR A 475 24.48 -1.26 17.90
N VAL A 476 23.23 -1.55 18.26
CA VAL A 476 22.07 -1.40 17.35
C VAL A 476 21.72 0.08 17.25
N LEU A 477 21.65 0.57 16.04
CA LEU A 477 21.29 1.95 15.70
C LEU A 477 19.82 2.05 15.29
N SER A 478 19.18 3.12 15.72
CA SER A 478 17.92 3.64 15.19
C SER A 478 18.14 5.05 14.63
N GLU A 479 17.16 5.56 13.92
CA GLU A 479 17.29 6.85 13.22
C GLU A 479 17.69 8.00 14.14
N ASP A 480 17.21 8.01 15.40
CA ASP A 480 17.47 9.06 16.39
C ASP A 480 18.59 8.73 17.38
N SER A 481 19.29 7.61 17.20
CA SER A 481 20.29 7.15 18.20
C SER A 481 21.63 7.86 18.14
N ILE A 482 21.92 8.54 17.04
CA ILE A 482 23.20 9.25 16.81
C ILE A 482 22.95 10.61 16.13
N SER A 483 23.89 11.55 16.32
CA SER A 483 23.79 12.89 15.72
C SER A 483 23.92 12.87 14.19
N GLN A 484 23.44 13.91 13.52
CA GLN A 484 23.51 14.03 12.06
C GLN A 484 24.97 13.95 11.54
N GLY A 485 25.91 14.57 12.23
CA GLY A 485 27.33 14.46 11.86
C GLY A 485 27.87 13.03 12.02
N GLN A 486 27.46 12.31 13.07
CA GLN A 486 27.85 10.90 13.24
C GLN A 486 27.24 10.02 12.15
N LYS A 487 25.97 10.26 11.73
CA LYS A 487 25.36 9.57 10.60
C LYS A 487 26.18 9.80 9.32
N GLN A 488 26.61 11.04 9.08
CA GLN A 488 27.40 11.37 7.91
C GLN A 488 28.78 10.69 7.92
N LEU A 489 29.47 10.67 9.07
CA LEU A 489 30.72 9.93 9.23
C LEU A 489 30.54 8.42 8.98
N LEU A 490 29.44 7.81 9.40
CA LEU A 490 29.13 6.41 9.08
C LEU A 490 28.89 6.20 7.57
N CYS A 491 28.18 7.10 6.91
CA CYS A 491 28.01 7.03 5.46
C CYS A 491 29.33 7.16 4.70
N ILE A 492 30.24 8.06 5.14
CA ILE A 492 31.59 8.17 4.59
C ILE A 492 32.38 6.88 4.87
N THR A 493 32.29 6.31 6.07
CA THR A 493 32.96 5.04 6.43
C THR A 493 32.52 3.90 5.51
N ARG A 494 31.24 3.84 5.18
CA ARG A 494 30.68 2.87 4.23
C ARG A 494 31.33 2.95 2.86
N VAL A 495 31.50 4.17 2.34
CA VAL A 495 32.15 4.40 1.04
C VAL A 495 33.66 4.16 1.14
N MET A 496 34.30 4.53 2.25
CA MET A 496 35.74 4.30 2.51
C MET A 496 36.07 2.80 2.55
N LEU A 497 35.16 1.96 3.05
CA LEU A 497 35.34 0.51 3.07
C LEU A 497 35.31 -0.11 1.67
N CYS A 498 34.51 0.45 0.74
CA CYS A 498 34.37 -0.06 -0.63
C CYS A 498 35.42 0.50 -1.59
N LEU A 499 35.95 1.69 -1.33
CA LEU A 499 36.96 2.41 -2.13
C LEU A 499 36.66 2.45 -3.64
N PRO A 500 35.49 2.92 -4.06
CA PRO A 500 35.14 2.99 -5.48
C PRO A 500 36.04 3.98 -6.24
N PRO A 501 36.25 3.81 -7.56
CA PRO A 501 37.10 4.68 -8.37
C PRO A 501 36.54 6.10 -8.57
N MET A 502 35.26 6.28 -8.49
CA MET A 502 34.59 7.58 -8.63
C MET A 502 33.66 7.88 -7.44
N LEU A 503 33.44 9.15 -7.19
CA LEU A 503 32.66 9.62 -6.04
C LEU A 503 31.59 10.62 -6.45
N ILE A 504 30.44 10.54 -5.77
CA ILE A 504 29.38 11.55 -5.79
C ILE A 504 29.14 11.97 -4.34
N LEU A 505 29.36 13.26 -4.04
CA LEU A 505 29.26 13.81 -2.70
C LEU A 505 28.28 14.99 -2.68
N ASP A 506 27.35 14.99 -1.74
CA ASP A 506 26.43 16.11 -1.51
C ASP A 506 26.72 16.74 -0.13
N GLU A 507 27.24 17.97 -0.13
CA GLU A 507 27.79 18.66 1.06
C GLU A 507 26.75 19.47 1.82
N ALA A 508 25.62 18.98 2.15
CA ALA A 508 24.72 19.71 3.03
C ALA A 508 24.99 19.42 4.51
N THR A 509 25.62 20.37 5.21
CA THR A 509 26.05 20.23 6.62
C THR A 509 25.44 21.28 7.56
N SER A 510 24.32 21.86 7.22
CA SER A 510 23.70 23.00 7.94
C SER A 510 23.30 22.73 9.41
N SER A 511 23.47 21.51 9.93
CA SER A 511 23.02 21.11 11.27
C SER A 511 24.08 20.34 12.07
N ILE A 512 25.38 20.51 11.77
CA ILE A 512 26.48 19.78 12.39
C ILE A 512 27.32 20.73 13.24
N ASP A 513 27.79 20.29 14.41
CA ASP A 513 28.71 21.06 15.24
C ASP A 513 30.09 21.23 14.53
N THR A 514 30.77 22.33 14.80
CA THR A 514 32.00 22.74 14.12
C THR A 514 33.11 21.69 14.19
N ARG A 515 33.21 20.95 15.31
CA ARG A 515 34.26 19.91 15.47
C ARG A 515 34.00 18.72 14.57
N THR A 516 32.77 18.21 14.57
CA THR A 516 32.36 17.10 13.71
C THR A 516 32.40 17.52 12.24
N GLU A 517 32.09 18.77 11.95
CA GLU A 517 32.20 19.35 10.61
C GLU A 517 33.60 19.27 10.05
N LEU A 518 34.63 19.63 10.84
CA LEU A 518 36.04 19.50 10.42
C LEU A 518 36.41 18.04 10.15
N GLN A 519 35.97 17.11 10.99
CA GLN A 519 36.22 15.67 10.80
C GLN A 519 35.57 15.13 9.51
N VAL A 520 34.34 15.57 9.23
CA VAL A 520 33.64 15.21 7.97
C VAL A 520 34.41 15.75 6.77
N GLN A 521 34.91 16.98 6.84
CA GLN A 521 35.69 17.60 5.77
C GLN A 521 37.02 16.86 5.51
N GLU A 522 37.77 16.56 6.56
CA GLU A 522 39.02 15.78 6.45
C GLU A 522 38.77 14.38 5.85
N ALA A 523 37.67 13.73 6.25
CA ALA A 523 37.25 12.44 5.73
C ALA A 523 36.88 12.54 4.24
N PHE A 524 36.18 13.58 3.80
CA PHE A 524 35.88 13.82 2.38
C PHE A 524 37.16 14.09 1.57
N ASP A 525 38.06 14.96 2.07
CA ASP A 525 39.29 15.25 1.36
C ASP A 525 40.15 14.01 1.17
N LYS A 526 40.22 13.15 2.19
CA LYS A 526 40.92 11.87 2.12
C LYS A 526 40.26 10.91 1.13
N LEU A 527 38.93 10.84 1.16
CA LEU A 527 38.17 9.99 0.25
C LEU A 527 38.35 10.40 -1.22
N MET A 528 38.44 11.70 -1.52
CA MET A 528 38.58 12.24 -2.87
C MET A 528 40.01 12.10 -3.46
N GLN A 529 41.03 11.79 -2.66
CA GLN A 529 42.41 11.71 -3.15
C GLN A 529 42.57 10.66 -4.25
N GLY A 530 43.07 11.09 -5.43
CA GLY A 530 43.31 10.23 -6.57
C GLY A 530 42.06 9.70 -7.30
N ARG A 531 40.86 10.20 -6.98
CA ARG A 531 39.59 9.74 -7.55
C ARG A 531 38.84 10.85 -8.26
N THR A 532 38.17 10.50 -9.34
CA THR A 532 37.23 11.43 -10.00
C THR A 532 36.04 11.65 -9.09
N SER A 533 35.80 12.91 -8.72
CA SER A 533 34.77 13.24 -7.70
C SER A 533 33.86 14.34 -8.21
N PHE A 534 32.54 14.11 -8.11
CA PHE A 534 31.50 15.09 -8.37
C PHE A 534 30.93 15.55 -7.02
N VAL A 535 31.08 16.85 -6.72
CA VAL A 535 30.68 17.39 -5.43
C VAL A 535 29.62 18.48 -5.65
N VAL A 536 28.42 18.30 -5.09
CA VAL A 536 27.45 19.38 -4.98
C VAL A 536 27.93 20.27 -3.86
N ALA A 537 28.63 21.35 -4.23
CA ALA A 537 29.36 22.15 -3.29
C ALA A 537 28.49 23.25 -2.69
N HIS A 538 28.39 23.24 -1.39
CA HIS A 538 27.78 24.29 -0.56
C HIS A 538 28.82 25.05 0.29
N ARG A 539 30.09 24.65 0.20
CA ARG A 539 31.21 25.24 0.97
C ARG A 539 32.24 25.88 0.07
N LEU A 540 32.75 26.98 0.54
CA LEU A 540 33.78 27.76 -0.16
C LEU A 540 35.08 26.96 -0.35
N SER A 541 35.52 26.21 0.68
CA SER A 541 36.76 25.40 0.62
C SER A 541 36.72 24.35 -0.48
N THR A 542 35.58 23.66 -0.62
CA THR A 542 35.39 22.64 -1.67
C THR A 542 35.39 23.24 -3.07
N ILE A 543 34.75 24.40 -3.24
CA ILE A 543 34.73 25.12 -4.51
C ILE A 543 36.11 25.60 -4.91
N ARG A 544 36.88 26.18 -3.99
CA ARG A 544 38.23 26.70 -4.28
C ARG A 544 39.24 25.60 -4.66
N ASN A 545 39.12 24.43 -4.05
CA ASN A 545 40.01 23.29 -4.26
C ASN A 545 39.58 22.40 -5.45
N ALA A 546 38.52 22.74 -6.15
CA ALA A 546 38.04 21.98 -7.31
C ALA A 546 38.94 22.18 -8.54
N SER A 547 39.17 21.09 -9.27
CA SER A 547 39.89 21.12 -10.55
C SER A 547 39.04 21.77 -11.65
N LEU A 548 37.73 21.62 -11.55
CA LEU A 548 36.74 22.18 -12.45
C LEU A 548 35.48 22.57 -11.67
N ILE A 549 34.98 23.77 -11.89
CA ILE A 549 33.72 24.24 -11.36
C ILE A 549 32.67 24.27 -12.50
N LEU A 550 31.54 23.62 -12.31
CA LEU A 550 30.38 23.67 -13.20
C LEU A 550 29.35 24.59 -12.59
N VAL A 551 29.08 25.69 -13.26
CA VAL A 551 28.07 26.68 -12.83
C VAL A 551 26.79 26.37 -13.57
N MET A 552 25.78 25.89 -12.84
CA MET A 552 24.50 25.50 -13.40
C MET A 552 23.42 26.56 -13.13
N LYS A 553 22.64 26.88 -14.15
CA LYS A 553 21.44 27.70 -14.06
C LYS A 553 20.40 27.19 -15.06
N ASP A 554 19.16 27.05 -14.60
CA ASP A 554 18.03 26.62 -15.43
C ASP A 554 18.33 25.37 -16.28
N GLY A 555 19.00 24.36 -15.67
CA GLY A 555 19.35 23.09 -16.30
C GLY A 555 20.52 23.13 -17.30
N LYS A 556 21.21 24.25 -17.44
CA LYS A 556 22.34 24.41 -18.36
C LYS A 556 23.62 24.72 -17.62
N ILE A 557 24.76 24.29 -18.17
CA ILE A 557 26.07 24.80 -17.75
C ILE A 557 26.23 26.17 -18.40
N ILE A 558 26.23 27.21 -17.59
CA ILE A 558 26.41 28.60 -18.09
C ILE A 558 27.86 29.06 -18.05
N GLU A 559 28.64 28.52 -17.11
CA GLU A 559 30.07 28.80 -16.97
C GLU A 559 30.78 27.53 -16.49
N GLN A 560 32.01 27.35 -16.94
CA GLN A 560 32.90 26.31 -16.45
C GLN A 560 34.35 26.79 -16.44
N GLY A 561 35.14 26.35 -15.46
CA GLY A 561 36.53 26.74 -15.32
C GLY A 561 37.01 26.57 -13.88
N ARG A 562 38.23 27.03 -13.58
CA ARG A 562 38.78 27.10 -12.22
C ARG A 562 38.26 28.30 -11.47
N HIS A 563 38.41 28.26 -10.15
CA HIS A 563 37.93 29.32 -9.24
C HIS A 563 38.41 30.72 -9.67
N GLU A 564 39.72 30.87 -9.89
CA GLU A 564 40.36 32.16 -10.25
C GLU A 564 39.88 32.66 -11.62
N GLU A 565 39.84 31.76 -12.62
CA GLU A 565 39.36 32.07 -13.98
C GLU A 565 37.92 32.58 -14.01
N LEU A 566 37.05 31.95 -13.20
CA LEU A 566 35.64 32.33 -13.12
C LEU A 566 35.42 33.65 -12.35
N LEU A 567 36.29 33.93 -11.37
CA LEU A 567 36.27 35.25 -10.69
C LEU A 567 36.69 36.38 -11.60
N GLU A 568 37.75 36.15 -12.42
CA GLU A 568 38.24 37.14 -13.39
C GLU A 568 37.20 37.48 -14.47
N LYS A 569 36.38 36.49 -14.90
CA LYS A 569 35.30 36.68 -15.86
C LYS A 569 34.20 37.58 -15.36
N LYS A 570 34.06 37.79 -14.03
CA LYS A 570 33.00 38.59 -13.40
C LYS A 570 31.62 38.24 -13.85
N GLY A 571 31.36 36.96 -14.15
CA GLY A 571 30.12 36.43 -14.63
C GLY A 571 29.12 36.06 -13.52
N PHE A 572 28.28 35.06 -13.80
CA PHE A 572 27.29 34.56 -12.84
C PHE A 572 27.95 33.95 -11.59
N TYR A 573 29.05 33.21 -11.76
CA TYR A 573 29.82 32.65 -10.65
C TYR A 573 30.33 33.74 -9.71
N TYR A 574 30.87 34.83 -10.22
CA TYR A 574 31.36 35.97 -9.42
C TYR A 574 30.24 36.57 -8.54
N ASN A 575 29.05 36.75 -9.13
CA ASN A 575 27.91 37.28 -8.39
C ASN A 575 27.41 36.29 -7.33
N LEU A 576 27.35 34.97 -7.65
CA LEU A 576 27.00 33.92 -6.72
C LEU A 576 27.98 33.83 -5.54
N TYR A 577 29.27 33.88 -5.85
CA TYR A 577 30.35 33.89 -4.85
C TYR A 577 30.24 35.05 -3.89
N ASN A 578 30.10 36.26 -4.40
CA ASN A 578 30.01 37.48 -3.56
C ASN A 578 28.73 37.50 -2.73
N SER A 579 27.63 37.00 -3.24
CA SER A 579 26.35 36.99 -2.51
C SER A 579 26.31 35.92 -1.41
N GLN A 580 26.98 34.79 -1.59
CA GLN A 580 26.90 33.64 -0.66
C GLN A 580 28.08 33.58 0.32
N PHE A 581 29.27 34.06 -0.07
CA PHE A 581 30.52 33.80 0.65
C PHE A 581 31.32 35.05 1.06
N GLN A 582 30.99 36.23 0.58
CA GLN A 582 31.61 37.52 1.06
C GLN A 582 30.74 38.29 2.07
N ALA A 583 29.49 37.88 2.26
CA ALA A 583 28.57 38.51 3.21
C ALA A 583 28.62 37.87 4.62
N SER A 584 29.58 36.99 4.91
CA SER A 584 29.75 36.32 6.21
C SER A 584 31.09 36.70 6.85
#